data_7b8fe9abeb2b8d429645aa1eddb3ebc0
#
_entry.id   7b8fe9abeb2b8d429645aa1eddb3ebc0
#
_cell.length_a   1.000
_cell.length_b   1.000
_cell.length_c   1.000
_cell.angle_alpha   90.00
_cell.angle_beta   90.00
_cell.angle_gamma   90.00
#
_symmetry.space_group_name_H-M   'P 1'
#
loop_
_entity.id
_entity.type
_entity.pdbx_description
1 polymer ?
#
loop_
_entity_poly.entity_id
_entity_poly.type
_entity_poly.pdbx_seq_one_letter_code
_entity_poly.pdbx_strand_id
1 'polypeptide(L)'
;NARYVNYGKMPETQADGTRTGTFQSKDMAVGVSYSYMLTDNLSGGVSGNLICSRYSSKTSVAIGVDLGLLYIIPGNGVSIGLAATNLGGQIKAFENTFQKMPFDICAGFTWKPAHAPLRFTLSMDNLTRWKESDFHFAEDEDKGFGQILKRHLSVGIDIMPTETFYIAAGLNMRNRIELGGNGSKG
;
A
#
# COMPACT_ATOMS: atom_id res chain seq x y z
N ASN A 1 10.64 11.79 -1.35
CA ASN A 1 10.84 10.56 -2.12
C ASN A 1 10.57 10.81 -3.61
N ALA A 2 11.20 10.01 -4.49
CA ALA A 2 10.90 10.03 -5.91
C ALA A 2 11.02 8.60 -6.46
N ARG A 3 10.11 8.23 -7.35
CA ARG A 3 10.08 6.94 -8.02
C ARG A 3 9.87 7.15 -9.52
N TYR A 4 10.68 6.50 -10.32
CA TYR A 4 10.54 6.47 -11.78
C TYR A 4 10.55 5.03 -12.27
N VAL A 5 9.56 4.67 -13.07
CA VAL A 5 9.45 3.35 -13.69
C VAL A 5 9.30 3.53 -15.19
N ASN A 6 10.13 2.83 -15.95
CA ASN A 6 10.04 2.76 -17.41
C ASN A 6 9.78 1.30 -17.80
N TYR A 7 8.64 1.05 -18.37
CA TYR A 7 8.22 -0.31 -18.79
C TYR A 7 8.83 -0.75 -20.13
N GLY A 8 9.68 0.09 -20.74
CA GLY A 8 10.28 -0.20 -22.02
C GLY A 8 9.35 -0.01 -23.22
N LYS A 9 9.76 -0.55 -24.35
CA LYS A 9 8.96 -0.55 -25.58
C LYS A 9 8.15 -1.83 -25.63
N MET A 10 6.84 -1.70 -25.82
CA MET A 10 5.90 -2.81 -25.98
C MET A 10 5.34 -2.79 -27.40
N PRO A 11 5.20 -3.96 -28.06
CA PRO A 11 4.56 -4.03 -29.37
C PRO A 11 3.09 -3.66 -29.25
N GLU A 12 2.62 -2.82 -30.16
CA GLU A 12 1.20 -2.53 -30.32
C GLU A 12 0.62 -3.53 -31.32
N THR A 13 -0.40 -4.28 -30.87
CA THR A 13 -1.08 -5.29 -31.67
C THR A 13 -2.56 -4.99 -31.76
N GLN A 14 -3.13 -5.14 -32.95
CA GLN A 14 -4.59 -5.09 -33.14
C GLN A 14 -5.26 -6.41 -32.70
N ALA A 15 -6.59 -6.41 -32.65
CA ALA A 15 -7.37 -7.58 -32.24
C ALA A 15 -7.19 -8.80 -33.17
N ASP A 16 -6.72 -8.58 -34.41
CA ASP A 16 -6.36 -9.61 -35.39
C ASP A 16 -4.94 -10.17 -35.22
N GLY A 17 -4.17 -9.67 -34.23
CA GLY A 17 -2.79 -10.08 -33.96
C GLY A 17 -1.74 -9.33 -34.81
N THR A 18 -2.14 -8.43 -35.71
CA THR A 18 -1.21 -7.65 -36.54
C THR A 18 -0.48 -6.61 -35.71
N ARG A 19 0.84 -6.57 -35.80
CA ARG A 19 1.67 -5.54 -35.14
C ARG A 19 1.59 -4.24 -35.91
N THR A 20 1.08 -3.18 -35.25
CA THR A 20 0.90 -1.84 -35.85
C THR A 20 1.97 -0.85 -35.44
N GLY A 21 2.74 -1.15 -34.36
CA GLY A 21 3.77 -0.23 -33.90
C GLY A 21 4.40 -0.66 -32.58
N THR A 22 5.03 0.29 -31.90
CA THR A 22 5.54 0.14 -30.53
C THR A 22 5.13 1.34 -29.72
N PHE A 23 4.69 1.12 -28.48
CA PHE A 23 4.42 2.19 -27.53
C PHE A 23 5.31 2.07 -26.29
N GLN A 24 5.45 3.16 -25.54
CA GLN A 24 6.16 3.20 -24.28
C GLN A 24 5.21 3.60 -23.16
N SER A 25 5.39 2.99 -21.99
CA SER A 25 4.75 3.40 -20.75
C SER A 25 5.80 3.82 -19.73
N LYS A 26 5.52 4.92 -19.04
CA LYS A 26 6.40 5.49 -18.00
C LYS A 26 5.56 6.04 -16.88
N ASP A 27 5.98 5.75 -15.64
CA ASP A 27 5.39 6.31 -14.43
C ASP A 27 6.44 7.08 -13.65
N MET A 28 6.06 8.24 -13.17
CA MET A 28 6.85 9.05 -12.25
C MET A 28 5.99 9.43 -11.06
N ALA A 29 6.49 9.21 -9.86
CA ALA A 29 5.88 9.68 -8.63
C ALA A 29 6.90 10.48 -7.83
N VAL A 30 6.48 11.65 -7.34
CA VAL A 30 7.27 12.51 -6.46
C VAL A 30 6.43 12.82 -5.23
N GLY A 31 7.01 12.65 -4.05
CA GLY A 31 6.33 12.92 -2.80
C GLY A 31 7.20 13.73 -1.83
N VAL A 32 6.55 14.61 -1.10
CA VAL A 32 7.11 15.39 0.00
C VAL A 32 6.34 15.07 1.25
N SER A 33 7.06 14.80 2.34
CA SER A 33 6.47 14.47 3.64
C SER A 33 6.99 15.43 4.69
N TYR A 34 6.11 15.84 5.59
CA TYR A 34 6.44 16.63 6.76
C TYR A 34 5.83 15.96 7.99
N SER A 35 6.61 15.87 9.06
CA SER A 35 6.13 15.32 10.33
C SER A 35 6.52 16.25 11.48
N TYR A 36 5.66 16.33 12.49
CA TYR A 36 5.84 17.16 13.65
C TYR A 36 5.38 16.44 14.92
N MET A 37 6.11 16.64 16.01
CA MET A 37 5.71 16.15 17.32
C MET A 37 4.65 17.09 17.91
N LEU A 38 3.44 16.60 18.06
CA LEU A 38 2.31 17.35 18.64
C LEU A 38 2.39 17.39 20.16
N THR A 39 2.87 16.30 20.75
CA THR A 39 3.22 16.16 22.17
C THR A 39 4.44 15.26 22.29
N ASP A 40 4.98 15.07 23.50
CA ASP A 40 6.12 14.18 23.77
C ASP A 40 5.90 12.75 23.27
N ASN A 41 4.65 12.31 23.15
CA ASN A 41 4.29 10.94 22.81
C ASN A 41 3.43 10.82 21.51
N LEU A 42 2.99 11.94 20.96
CA LEU A 42 2.14 11.96 19.77
C LEU A 42 2.81 12.74 18.64
N SER A 43 2.98 12.10 17.51
CA SER A 43 3.46 12.72 16.28
C SER A 43 2.38 12.71 15.21
N GLY A 44 2.31 13.79 14.44
CA GLY A 44 1.47 13.91 13.26
C GLY A 44 2.31 14.07 12.01
N GLY A 45 1.81 13.60 10.88
CA GLY A 45 2.49 13.72 9.59
C GLY A 45 1.53 13.97 8.44
N VAL A 46 2.01 14.68 7.44
CA VAL A 46 1.32 14.90 6.17
C VAL A 46 2.28 14.64 5.03
N SER A 47 1.81 13.97 3.99
CA SER A 47 2.57 13.76 2.75
C SER A 47 1.74 14.23 1.56
N GLY A 48 2.39 14.91 0.62
CA GLY A 48 1.82 15.26 -0.67
C GLY A 48 2.50 14.46 -1.78
N ASN A 49 1.74 13.82 -2.64
CA ASN A 49 2.21 12.95 -3.71
C ASN A 49 1.69 13.44 -5.06
N LEU A 50 2.59 13.60 -6.02
CA LEU A 50 2.28 13.88 -7.42
C LEU A 50 2.65 12.66 -8.25
N ILE A 51 1.69 12.14 -9.01
CA ILE A 51 1.86 10.97 -9.86
C ILE A 51 1.60 11.37 -11.31
N CYS A 52 2.56 11.11 -12.17
CA CYS A 52 2.47 11.35 -13.60
C CYS A 52 2.67 10.03 -14.34
N SER A 53 1.64 9.58 -15.04
CA SER A 53 1.66 8.36 -15.86
C SER A 53 1.54 8.72 -17.33
N ARG A 54 2.42 8.18 -18.14
CA ARG A 54 2.37 8.33 -19.60
C ARG A 54 2.24 6.96 -20.25
N TYR A 55 1.19 6.81 -21.03
CA TYR A 55 0.91 5.61 -21.81
C TYR A 55 0.75 5.98 -23.28
N SER A 56 1.69 5.54 -24.11
CA SER A 56 1.76 5.94 -25.54
C SER A 56 1.80 7.49 -25.68
N SER A 57 0.81 8.08 -26.31
CA SER A 57 0.66 9.53 -26.49
C SER A 57 -0.16 10.21 -25.40
N LYS A 58 -0.78 9.43 -24.50
CA LYS A 58 -1.69 9.94 -23.46
C LYS A 58 -0.95 10.11 -22.13
N THR A 59 -1.30 11.15 -21.40
CA THR A 59 -0.70 11.47 -20.09
C THR A 59 -1.81 11.67 -19.06
N SER A 60 -1.66 11.02 -17.91
CA SER A 60 -2.49 11.21 -16.72
C SER A 60 -1.67 11.85 -15.61
N VAL A 61 -2.29 12.73 -14.85
CA VAL A 61 -1.68 13.36 -13.66
C VAL A 61 -2.65 13.22 -12.49
N ALA A 62 -2.14 12.78 -11.36
CA ALA A 62 -2.91 12.66 -10.12
C ALA A 62 -2.16 13.31 -8.95
N ILE A 63 -2.92 13.89 -8.02
CA ILE A 63 -2.41 14.38 -6.73
C ILE A 63 -3.10 13.62 -5.62
N GLY A 64 -2.31 13.18 -4.64
CA GLY A 64 -2.77 12.56 -3.41
C GLY A 64 -2.15 13.19 -2.19
N VAL A 65 -2.89 13.20 -1.10
CA VAL A 65 -2.42 13.61 0.23
C VAL A 65 -2.60 12.43 1.18
N ASP A 66 -1.59 12.20 2.01
CA ASP A 66 -1.65 11.21 3.08
C ASP A 66 -1.52 11.93 4.42
N LEU A 67 -2.28 11.47 5.40
CA LEU A 67 -2.25 11.96 6.79
C LEU A 67 -1.90 10.81 7.71
N GLY A 68 -1.08 11.06 8.72
CA GLY A 68 -0.66 10.03 9.68
C GLY A 68 -0.59 10.56 11.10
N LEU A 69 -0.91 9.70 12.06
CA LEU A 69 -0.73 9.91 13.49
C LEU A 69 0.00 8.72 14.08
N LEU A 70 0.96 8.96 14.96
CA LEU A 70 1.70 7.94 15.68
C LEU A 70 1.72 8.31 17.17
N TYR A 71 1.22 7.41 17.99
CA TYR A 71 1.26 7.52 19.45
C TYR A 71 2.19 6.47 20.04
N ILE A 72 3.13 6.90 20.88
CA ILE A 72 4.09 6.04 21.56
C ILE A 72 3.71 5.97 23.03
N ILE A 73 3.45 4.77 23.56
CA ILE A 73 3.12 4.56 24.96
C ILE A 73 4.42 4.55 25.76
N PRO A 74 4.63 5.51 26.67
CA PRO A 74 5.87 5.60 27.45
C PRO A 74 6.12 4.35 28.29
N GLY A 75 7.38 3.88 28.32
CA GLY A 75 7.82 2.79 29.17
C GLY A 75 7.47 1.37 28.75
N ASN A 76 6.54 1.19 27.81
CA ASN A 76 6.03 -0.14 27.44
C ASN A 76 6.57 -0.66 26.10
N GLY A 77 7.32 0.15 25.36
CA GLY A 77 7.81 -0.20 24.03
C GLY A 77 6.69 -0.42 23.00
N VAL A 78 5.50 0.16 23.26
CA VAL A 78 4.32 0.04 22.40
C VAL A 78 4.12 1.32 21.60
N SER A 79 3.79 1.19 20.33
CA SER A 79 3.31 2.31 19.51
C SER A 79 2.06 1.93 18.72
N ILE A 80 1.20 2.91 18.50
CA ILE A 80 -0.05 2.78 17.74
C ILE A 80 -0.03 3.85 16.66
N GLY A 81 -0.26 3.44 15.41
CA GLY A 81 -0.32 4.32 14.26
C GLY A 81 -1.69 4.28 13.59
N LEU A 82 -2.09 5.41 13.03
CA LEU A 82 -3.27 5.55 12.17
C LEU A 82 -2.88 6.39 10.96
N ALA A 83 -3.27 5.96 9.78
CA ALA A 83 -3.03 6.70 8.55
C ALA A 83 -4.26 6.71 7.65
N ALA A 84 -4.49 7.85 7.01
CA ALA A 84 -5.44 8.01 5.92
C ALA A 84 -4.64 8.32 4.66
N THR A 85 -4.75 7.49 3.64
CA THR A 85 -3.90 7.53 2.45
C THR A 85 -4.70 7.79 1.17
N ASN A 86 -4.03 8.35 0.17
CA ASN A 86 -4.61 8.61 -1.14
C ASN A 86 -5.85 9.53 -1.12
N LEU A 87 -5.87 10.53 -0.25
CA LEU A 87 -6.85 11.61 -0.26
C LEU A 87 -6.61 12.48 -1.50
N GLY A 88 -7.29 12.19 -2.60
CA GLY A 88 -7.06 12.92 -3.86
C GLY A 88 -7.69 12.27 -5.08
N GLY A 89 -7.19 12.66 -6.25
CA GLY A 89 -7.69 12.15 -7.52
C GLY A 89 -6.85 12.60 -8.71
N GLN A 90 -7.28 12.19 -9.89
CA GLN A 90 -6.68 12.63 -11.14
C GLN A 90 -7.08 14.09 -11.42
N ILE A 91 -6.09 14.90 -11.76
CA ILE A 91 -6.29 16.27 -12.30
C ILE A 91 -6.42 16.21 -13.81
N LYS A 92 -5.69 15.27 -14.43
CA LYS A 92 -5.72 15.00 -15.85
C LYS A 92 -5.89 13.50 -16.09
N ALA A 93 -6.96 13.12 -16.76
CA ALA A 93 -7.23 11.73 -17.11
C ALA A 93 -6.67 11.36 -18.50
N PHE A 94 -6.50 10.09 -18.78
CA PHE A 94 -6.08 9.61 -20.11
C PHE A 94 -7.13 9.87 -21.20
N GLU A 95 -8.41 9.69 -20.89
CA GLU A 95 -9.55 9.78 -21.86
C GLU A 95 -10.78 10.45 -21.23
N ASN A 96 -10.65 11.64 -20.68
CA ASN A 96 -11.76 12.40 -20.07
C ASN A 96 -12.55 11.66 -18.98
N THR A 97 -12.13 10.45 -18.58
CA THR A 97 -12.72 9.69 -17.48
C THR A 97 -11.84 9.80 -16.27
N PHE A 98 -12.24 10.66 -15.34
CA PHE A 98 -11.50 10.87 -14.09
C PHE A 98 -11.71 9.71 -13.13
N GLN A 99 -10.62 9.13 -12.65
CA GLN A 99 -10.63 8.11 -11.63
C GLN A 99 -10.29 8.74 -10.28
N LYS A 100 -11.05 8.39 -9.25
CA LYS A 100 -10.71 8.73 -7.87
C LYS A 100 -9.52 7.88 -7.44
N MET A 101 -8.61 8.44 -6.67
CA MET A 101 -7.59 7.63 -6.01
C MET A 101 -8.25 6.69 -5.00
N PRO A 102 -7.72 5.48 -4.84
CA PRO A 102 -8.25 4.52 -3.87
C PRO A 102 -7.93 4.99 -2.44
N PHE A 103 -8.79 5.85 -1.91
CA PHE A 103 -8.73 6.28 -0.50
C PHE A 103 -8.72 5.07 0.43
N ASP A 104 -7.84 5.08 1.40
CA ASP A 104 -7.75 4.03 2.39
C ASP A 104 -7.42 4.56 3.80
N ILE A 105 -7.83 3.78 4.80
CA ILE A 105 -7.47 3.95 6.19
C ILE A 105 -6.68 2.72 6.63
N CYS A 106 -5.54 2.96 7.28
CA CYS A 106 -4.66 1.94 7.81
C CYS A 106 -4.44 2.17 9.30
N ALA A 107 -4.38 1.10 10.08
CA ALA A 107 -4.03 1.13 11.49
C ALA A 107 -2.86 0.17 11.76
N GLY A 108 -2.01 0.53 12.70
CA GLY A 108 -0.84 -0.26 13.06
C GLY A 108 -0.61 -0.29 14.56
N PHE A 109 -0.13 -1.42 15.03
CA PHE A 109 0.31 -1.64 16.39
C PHE A 109 1.71 -2.24 16.35
N THR A 110 2.63 -1.70 17.13
CA THR A 110 3.99 -2.22 17.25
C THR A 110 4.35 -2.38 18.72
N TRP A 111 4.99 -3.49 19.03
CA TRP A 111 5.50 -3.78 20.37
C TRP A 111 6.95 -4.21 20.32
N LYS A 112 7.81 -3.49 21.05
CA LYS A 112 9.22 -3.76 21.23
C LYS A 112 9.48 -4.05 22.70
N PRO A 113 9.61 -5.34 23.12
CA PRO A 113 9.95 -5.70 24.49
C PRO A 113 11.29 -5.08 24.92
N ALA A 114 11.38 -4.60 26.17
CA ALA A 114 12.54 -3.87 26.66
C ALA A 114 13.83 -4.73 26.70
N HIS A 115 13.70 -6.04 26.89
CA HIS A 115 14.84 -6.96 27.11
C HIS A 115 15.04 -7.95 25.96
N ALA A 116 14.40 -7.75 24.82
CA ALA A 116 14.56 -8.62 23.66
C ALA A 116 14.89 -7.78 22.42
N PRO A 117 15.81 -8.23 21.57
CA PRO A 117 16.11 -7.55 20.30
C PRO A 117 15.03 -7.83 19.24
N LEU A 118 13.77 -7.79 19.65
CA LEU A 118 12.61 -8.13 18.82
C LEU A 118 11.64 -6.96 18.76
N ARG A 119 10.97 -6.84 17.61
CA ARG A 119 9.83 -5.94 17.42
C ARG A 119 8.74 -6.70 16.68
N PHE A 120 7.55 -6.69 17.24
CA PHE A 120 6.35 -7.26 16.63
C PHE A 120 5.51 -6.16 16.07
N THR A 121 5.02 -6.35 14.85
CA THR A 121 4.15 -5.40 14.16
C THR A 121 2.89 -6.11 13.72
N LEU A 122 1.74 -5.50 14.00
CA LEU A 122 0.45 -5.88 13.49
C LEU A 122 -0.11 -4.67 12.75
N SER A 123 -0.48 -4.82 11.49
CA SER A 123 -1.14 -3.76 10.73
C SER A 123 -2.43 -4.25 10.12
N MET A 124 -3.34 -3.30 9.94
CA MET A 124 -4.61 -3.48 9.26
C MET A 124 -4.67 -2.45 8.13
N ASP A 125 -4.83 -2.95 6.92
CA ASP A 125 -4.87 -2.15 5.70
C ASP A 125 -6.23 -2.30 5.04
N ASN A 126 -6.58 -1.36 4.16
CA ASN A 126 -7.84 -1.36 3.42
C ASN A 126 -9.10 -1.27 4.29
N LEU A 127 -9.05 -0.56 5.43
CA LEU A 127 -10.16 -0.45 6.37
C LEU A 127 -11.40 0.26 5.80
N THR A 128 -11.30 0.83 4.61
CA THR A 128 -12.43 1.41 3.87
C THR A 128 -13.20 0.41 3.01
N ARG A 129 -12.72 -0.84 2.90
CA ARG A 129 -13.24 -1.88 2.00
C ARG A 129 -13.63 -3.12 2.78
N TRP A 130 -14.93 -3.30 3.04
CA TRP A 130 -15.46 -4.42 3.81
C TRP A 130 -16.46 -5.27 3.05
N LYS A 131 -16.69 -4.98 1.76
CA LYS A 131 -17.62 -5.74 0.94
C LYS A 131 -16.92 -6.96 0.36
N GLU A 132 -17.64 -8.06 0.21
CA GLU A 132 -17.15 -9.27 -0.45
C GLU A 132 -16.62 -8.97 -1.87
N SER A 133 -17.28 -8.05 -2.58
CA SER A 133 -16.88 -7.62 -3.93
C SER A 133 -15.52 -6.91 -3.99
N ASP A 134 -14.98 -6.46 -2.86
CA ASP A 134 -13.69 -5.77 -2.80
C ASP A 134 -12.50 -6.75 -2.75
N PHE A 135 -12.80 -8.05 -2.60
CA PHE A 135 -11.80 -9.11 -2.46
C PHE A 135 -12.05 -10.25 -3.46
N HIS A 136 -10.97 -10.93 -3.81
CA HIS A 136 -11.05 -12.14 -4.62
C HIS A 136 -11.23 -13.35 -3.70
N PHE A 137 -12.33 -14.08 -3.88
CA PHE A 137 -12.62 -15.34 -3.17
C PHE A 137 -12.58 -16.47 -4.18
N ALA A 138 -12.05 -17.63 -3.79
CA ALA A 138 -12.22 -18.87 -4.55
C ALA A 138 -13.70 -19.31 -4.51
N GLU A 139 -14.15 -20.08 -5.50
CA GLU A 139 -15.56 -20.49 -5.62
C GLU A 139 -16.06 -21.24 -4.37
N ASP A 140 -15.19 -22.05 -3.76
CA ASP A 140 -15.51 -22.88 -2.57
C ASP A 140 -15.13 -22.19 -1.24
N GLU A 141 -14.72 -20.90 -1.27
CA GLU A 141 -14.25 -20.22 -0.07
C GLU A 141 -15.42 -19.62 0.73
N ASP A 142 -15.39 -19.82 2.05
CA ASP A 142 -16.34 -19.16 2.95
C ASP A 142 -16.12 -17.63 2.93
N LYS A 143 -17.19 -16.89 2.64
CA LYS A 143 -17.20 -15.42 2.52
C LYS A 143 -17.55 -14.73 3.84
N GLY A 144 -17.42 -15.42 4.97
CA GLY A 144 -17.74 -14.89 6.29
C GLY A 144 -16.86 -13.70 6.70
N PHE A 145 -17.36 -12.90 7.64
CA PHE A 145 -16.64 -11.74 8.21
C PHE A 145 -15.21 -12.04 8.66
N GLY A 146 -14.95 -13.24 9.20
CA GLY A 146 -13.61 -13.66 9.62
C GLY A 146 -12.61 -13.78 8.47
N GLN A 147 -13.05 -14.16 7.28
CA GLN A 147 -12.21 -14.24 6.09
C GLN A 147 -11.92 -12.85 5.53
N ILE A 148 -12.90 -11.96 5.56
CA ILE A 148 -12.71 -10.54 5.20
C ILE A 148 -11.70 -9.90 6.17
N LEU A 149 -11.87 -10.07 7.48
CA LEU A 149 -10.95 -9.53 8.49
C LEU A 149 -9.52 -10.02 8.30
N LYS A 150 -9.30 -11.30 8.01
CA LYS A 150 -7.96 -11.83 7.73
C LYS A 150 -7.28 -11.12 6.56
N ARG A 151 -8.02 -10.71 5.52
CA ARG A 151 -7.47 -10.02 4.36
C ARG A 151 -7.03 -8.57 4.64
N HIS A 152 -7.46 -8.02 5.77
CA HIS A 152 -7.00 -6.72 6.23
C HIS A 152 -5.71 -6.81 7.05
N LEU A 153 -5.33 -7.99 7.54
CA LEU A 153 -4.25 -8.17 8.50
C LEU A 153 -2.89 -8.41 7.81
N SER A 154 -1.89 -7.73 8.33
CA SER A 154 -0.48 -8.00 8.06
C SER A 154 0.27 -8.12 9.38
N VAL A 155 1.15 -9.10 9.49
CA VAL A 155 1.97 -9.32 10.68
C VAL A 155 3.44 -9.26 10.32
N GLY A 156 4.25 -8.70 11.19
CA GLY A 156 5.69 -8.58 11.01
C GLY A 156 6.45 -8.86 12.29
N ILE A 157 7.65 -9.36 12.13
CA ILE A 157 8.63 -9.51 13.19
C ILE A 157 9.97 -8.97 12.69
N ASP A 158 10.60 -8.14 13.49
CA ASP A 158 11.96 -7.66 13.25
C ASP A 158 12.87 -8.14 14.36
N ILE A 159 14.03 -8.63 13.99
CA ILE A 159 15.13 -8.99 14.90
C ILE A 159 16.17 -7.89 14.77
N MET A 160 16.44 -7.18 15.86
CA MET A 160 17.35 -6.03 15.92
C MET A 160 18.52 -6.32 16.88
N PRO A 161 19.55 -7.08 16.44
CA PRO A 161 20.70 -7.42 17.31
C PRO A 161 21.49 -6.18 17.72
N THR A 162 21.51 -5.15 16.87
CA THR A 162 22.17 -3.87 17.11
C THR A 162 21.27 -2.71 16.67
N GLU A 163 21.60 -1.48 17.02
CA GLU A 163 20.85 -0.28 16.59
C GLU A 163 20.94 -0.01 15.09
N THR A 164 21.99 -0.53 14.44
CA THR A 164 22.29 -0.29 13.02
C THR A 164 21.93 -1.44 12.10
N PHE A 165 21.64 -2.62 12.65
CA PHE A 165 21.34 -3.81 11.87
C PHE A 165 20.05 -4.49 12.34
N TYR A 166 19.16 -4.76 11.39
CA TYR A 166 17.95 -5.54 11.66
C TYR A 166 17.64 -6.49 10.52
N ILE A 167 16.94 -7.56 10.85
CA ILE A 167 16.36 -8.52 9.92
C ILE A 167 14.85 -8.46 10.12
N ALA A 168 14.09 -8.20 9.06
CA ALA A 168 12.65 -8.11 9.09
C ALA A 168 12.03 -9.26 8.29
N ALA A 169 10.98 -9.86 8.84
CA ALA A 169 10.11 -10.79 8.14
C ALA A 169 8.66 -10.37 8.34
N GLY A 170 7.86 -10.41 7.27
CA GLY A 170 6.47 -10.02 7.32
C GLY A 170 5.59 -10.87 6.43
N LEU A 171 4.34 -10.99 6.81
CA LEU A 171 3.31 -11.74 6.10
C LEU A 171 2.08 -10.86 5.94
N ASN A 172 1.71 -10.58 4.69
CA ASN A 172 0.42 -10.00 4.35
C ASN A 172 -0.56 -11.15 4.09
N MET A 173 -1.58 -11.25 4.93
CA MET A 173 -2.52 -12.36 4.87
C MET A 173 -3.37 -12.35 3.60
N ARG A 174 -3.68 -11.17 3.06
CA ARG A 174 -4.38 -11.03 1.78
C ARG A 174 -3.57 -11.64 0.64
N ASN A 175 -2.31 -11.23 0.49
CA ASN A 175 -1.45 -11.75 -0.56
C ASN A 175 -1.26 -13.26 -0.45
N ARG A 176 -1.12 -13.78 0.78
CA ARG A 176 -0.99 -15.22 1.01
C ARG A 176 -2.24 -15.99 0.57
N ILE A 177 -3.43 -15.47 0.88
CA ILE A 177 -4.70 -16.11 0.53
C ILE A 177 -4.94 -16.03 -0.98
N GLU A 178 -4.80 -14.83 -1.57
CA GLU A 178 -5.09 -14.59 -2.99
C GLU A 178 -4.07 -15.26 -3.93
N LEU A 179 -2.79 -15.35 -3.54
CA LEU A 179 -1.75 -16.01 -4.33
C LEU A 179 -1.64 -17.51 -4.03
N GLY A 180 -1.99 -17.96 -2.81
CA GLY A 180 -1.93 -19.37 -2.42
C GLY A 180 -3.05 -20.22 -2.99
N GLY A 181 -4.20 -19.62 -3.34
CA GLY A 181 -5.35 -20.33 -3.92
C GLY A 181 -5.16 -20.78 -5.38
N ASN A 182 -4.11 -20.30 -6.06
CA ASN A 182 -3.87 -20.59 -7.48
C ASN A 182 -2.77 -21.64 -7.73
N GLY A 183 -2.27 -22.26 -6.67
CA GLY A 183 -1.22 -23.28 -6.75
C GLY A 183 -1.71 -24.65 -6.33
N SER A 184 -2.09 -25.48 -7.27
CA SER A 184 -2.23 -26.93 -7.15
C SER A 184 -3.66 -27.47 -7.04
N LYS A 185 -4.29 -27.64 -8.19
CA LYS A 185 -4.96 -28.90 -8.56
C LYS A 185 -4.65 -29.13 -10.03
N GLY A 186 -3.52 -29.74 -10.31
CA GLY A 186 -3.19 -30.44 -11.52
C GLY A 186 -2.91 -31.86 -11.15
#